data_e11bd5c8cef509e1da799f92ae03f02f
#
_entry.id   e11bd5c8cef509e1da799f92ae03f02f
#
_cell.length_a   1.000
_cell.length_b   1.000
_cell.length_c   1.000
_cell.angle_alpha   90.00
_cell.angle_beta   90.00
_cell.angle_gamma   90.00
#
_symmetry.space_group_name_H-M   'P 1'
#
loop_
_entity.id
_entity.type
_entity.pdbx_description
1 polymer ?
#
loop_
_entity_poly.entity_id
_entity_poly.type
_entity_poly.pdbx_seq_one_letter_code
_entity_poly.pdbx_strand_id
1 'polypeptide(L)'
;MTEWRPVVAAVAGTLLLAGCTSGADGGSATDGKKGSARSTSGSDSAGSSASADGTEPSAPADGADPSASAAAVAEDEPYTMVEELAPQTRSEAVAFVRGLTPRADNFGSGFRKAQPYESDPGEWAVLDEDCVWQRQPLPDTALASLTRRFELPGSEGNGPVQVSMTVTVHKDTTAARRDMAVSLEEALRCPNQRLNATERVRGLYSRADPFSEARNGVTDDDLIESGELLVDGIKGALSFDWFKYRLGPVTVAATDRIGAGHTDEEASRIASQVAQGVAYTAAEIDSIGGNTARDDAEGKDSSDDAEARDE
;
A
#
# COMPACT_ATOMS: atom_id res chain seq x y z
N MET A 1 6.76 -49.29 -19.84
CA MET A 1 5.92 -48.90 -20.97
C MET A 1 4.49 -49.14 -20.57
N THR A 2 3.81 -48.11 -20.06
CA THR A 2 2.39 -48.18 -19.70
C THR A 2 1.78 -46.84 -20.14
N GLU A 3 1.07 -46.90 -21.25
CA GLU A 3 0.39 -45.74 -21.86
C GLU A 3 -0.84 -45.35 -21.00
N TRP A 4 -0.91 -44.10 -20.59
CA TRP A 4 -2.13 -43.52 -20.02
C TRP A 4 -2.85 -42.71 -21.08
N ARG A 5 -4.06 -43.15 -21.43
CA ARG A 5 -4.99 -42.44 -22.31
C ARG A 5 -5.83 -41.45 -21.49
N PRO A 6 -6.03 -40.20 -21.95
CA PRO A 6 -6.96 -39.29 -21.29
C PRO A 6 -8.41 -39.59 -21.70
N VAL A 7 -9.28 -39.70 -20.72
CA VAL A 7 -10.73 -39.78 -20.88
C VAL A 7 -11.27 -38.35 -20.96
N VAL A 8 -11.79 -37.99 -22.13
CA VAL A 8 -12.55 -36.76 -22.37
C VAL A 8 -14.00 -37.03 -21.98
N ALA A 9 -14.48 -36.43 -20.91
CA ALA A 9 -15.90 -36.39 -20.56
C ALA A 9 -16.53 -35.08 -21.06
N ALA A 10 -17.31 -35.18 -22.11
CA ALA A 10 -18.17 -34.11 -22.60
C ALA A 10 -19.44 -34.06 -21.74
N VAL A 11 -19.66 -32.93 -21.04
CA VAL A 11 -20.93 -32.64 -20.36
C VAL A 11 -21.68 -31.61 -21.21
N ALA A 12 -22.73 -32.08 -21.86
CA ALA A 12 -23.74 -31.25 -22.54
C ALA A 12 -24.72 -30.72 -21.48
N GLY A 13 -24.69 -29.43 -21.21
CA GLY A 13 -25.64 -28.76 -20.33
C GLY A 13 -26.71 -28.05 -21.14
N THR A 14 -27.94 -28.50 -20.99
CA THR A 14 -29.18 -27.97 -21.57
C THR A 14 -29.56 -26.62 -21.01
N LEU A 15 -29.77 -25.64 -21.90
CA LEU A 15 -30.43 -24.36 -21.58
C LEU A 15 -31.94 -24.63 -21.37
N LEU A 16 -32.46 -24.16 -20.26
CA LEU A 16 -33.89 -23.96 -20.03
C LEU A 16 -34.19 -22.47 -19.92
N LEU A 17 -34.78 -21.92 -20.99
CA LEU A 17 -35.46 -20.64 -21.04
C LEU A 17 -36.88 -20.81 -20.50
N ALA A 18 -37.24 -20.04 -19.49
CA ALA A 18 -38.63 -19.72 -19.15
C ALA A 18 -38.59 -18.34 -18.50
N GLY A 19 -39.15 -17.29 -19.01
CA GLY A 19 -40.54 -17.12 -19.50
C GLY A 19 -41.14 -16.02 -18.64
N CYS A 20 -41.23 -14.79 -19.18
CA CYS A 20 -41.84 -13.61 -18.58
C CYS A 20 -43.32 -13.85 -18.22
N THR A 21 -43.78 -13.29 -17.13
CA THR A 21 -45.14 -12.71 -17.08
C THR A 21 -45.17 -11.47 -16.21
N SER A 22 -45.56 -10.40 -16.85
CA SER A 22 -46.00 -9.12 -16.33
C SER A 22 -47.28 -9.24 -15.51
N GLY A 23 -47.37 -8.47 -14.43
CA GLY A 23 -48.61 -8.21 -13.70
C GLY A 23 -48.53 -6.82 -13.06
N ALA A 24 -49.24 -5.90 -13.69
CA ALA A 24 -49.53 -4.57 -13.18
C ALA A 24 -50.75 -4.64 -12.26
N ASP A 25 -50.85 -3.70 -11.35
CA ASP A 25 -51.97 -3.00 -10.70
C ASP A 25 -51.59 -2.76 -9.23
N GLY A 26 -51.69 -1.59 -8.68
CA GLY A 26 -52.61 -0.47 -8.79
C GLY A 26 -52.90 0.10 -7.44
N GLY A 27 -52.82 1.42 -7.31
CA GLY A 27 -53.60 2.17 -6.31
C GLY A 27 -52.95 2.40 -4.93
N SER A 28 -52.81 3.50 -4.43
CA SER A 28 -53.53 4.72 -4.28
C SER A 28 -52.97 5.52 -3.10
N ALA A 29 -52.94 6.78 -3.23
CA ALA A 29 -52.54 7.84 -2.36
C ALA A 29 -53.27 7.89 -1.01
N THR A 30 -52.61 8.46 0.00
CA THR A 30 -53.17 9.47 0.96
C THR A 30 -52.04 10.22 1.62
N ASP A 31 -51.91 11.44 1.34
CA ASP A 31 -52.13 12.74 1.98
C ASP A 31 -51.88 12.78 3.52
N GLY A 32 -51.06 13.72 3.94
CA GLY A 32 -50.95 14.09 5.36
C GLY A 32 -49.74 14.98 5.69
N LYS A 33 -49.74 16.21 5.22
CA LYS A 33 -49.77 17.50 5.91
C LYS A 33 -48.68 17.83 6.96
N LYS A 34 -47.85 18.82 6.58
CA LYS A 34 -47.44 20.05 7.30
C LYS A 34 -46.95 19.95 8.76
N GLY A 35 -45.78 20.52 8.92
CA GLY A 35 -45.28 21.03 10.19
C GLY A 35 -44.01 21.86 9.99
N SER A 36 -44.22 23.13 9.69
CA SER A 36 -43.25 24.21 9.65
C SER A 36 -42.93 24.66 11.06
N ALA A 37 -41.66 24.83 11.41
CA ALA A 37 -41.27 25.82 12.40
C ALA A 37 -39.80 26.24 12.21
N ARG A 38 -39.69 27.46 11.91
CA ARG A 38 -38.59 28.39 11.78
C ARG A 38 -38.25 28.90 13.19
N SER A 39 -36.98 29.06 13.51
CA SER A 39 -36.46 30.10 14.43
C SER A 39 -34.98 30.26 14.22
N THR A 40 -34.61 31.25 13.65
CA THR A 40 -33.82 32.48 13.76
C THR A 40 -33.48 32.87 15.20
N SER A 41 -32.23 33.21 15.38
CA SER A 41 -31.58 34.33 16.16
C SER A 41 -30.15 33.87 16.46
N GLY A 42 -29.08 34.51 16.11
CA GLY A 42 -28.80 35.94 16.02
C GLY A 42 -28.06 36.43 17.25
N SER A 43 -26.97 37.09 17.02
CA SER A 43 -26.25 38.07 17.83
C SER A 43 -24.82 37.64 18.21
N ASP A 44 -23.76 38.19 17.55
CA ASP A 44 -23.12 39.50 17.76
C ASP A 44 -22.61 39.74 19.20
N SER A 45 -21.30 39.96 19.23
CA SER A 45 -20.58 41.03 19.95
C SER A 45 -19.06 40.67 19.93
N ALA A 46 -18.26 41.32 19.16
CA ALA A 46 -17.67 42.64 19.31
C ALA A 46 -16.76 42.81 20.52
N GLY A 47 -15.48 42.93 20.24
CA GLY A 47 -14.66 44.05 20.60
C GLY A 47 -13.90 43.98 21.93
N SER A 48 -12.61 44.04 21.87
CA SER A 48 -11.89 45.22 22.32
C SER A 48 -10.38 45.09 22.19
N SER A 49 -9.88 46.08 21.55
CA SER A 49 -8.48 46.49 21.52
C SER A 49 -8.01 47.00 22.87
N ALA A 50 -6.75 46.81 23.22
CA ALA A 50 -6.00 47.81 23.95
C ALA A 50 -4.48 47.64 23.69
N SER A 51 -3.95 48.74 23.31
CA SER A 51 -2.58 49.05 22.88
C SER A 51 -1.59 49.22 24.04
N ALA A 52 -0.33 49.12 23.66
CA ALA A 52 0.84 49.93 24.02
C ALA A 52 1.43 49.75 25.44
N ASP A 53 2.70 49.48 25.50
CA ASP A 53 3.75 50.45 25.65
C ASP A 53 5.14 49.76 25.68
N GLY A 54 6.04 50.18 25.01
CA GLY A 54 7.29 50.48 24.69
C GLY A 54 8.32 50.45 25.80
N THR A 55 9.45 49.82 25.54
CA THR A 55 10.79 50.33 25.94
C THR A 55 11.83 49.52 25.22
N GLU A 56 12.51 50.10 24.27
CA GLU A 56 13.92 49.87 23.86
C GLU A 56 14.78 50.95 24.55
N PRO A 57 16.12 50.91 24.58
CA PRO A 57 17.09 49.96 24.04
C PRO A 57 18.24 49.63 25.03
N SER A 58 19.02 48.61 24.73
CA SER A 58 20.47 48.62 25.03
C SER A 58 21.19 47.50 24.26
N ALA A 59 22.00 47.84 23.30
CA ALA A 59 23.17 47.11 22.82
C ALA A 59 24.41 47.77 23.40
N PRO A 60 25.64 47.21 23.29
CA PRO A 60 26.10 45.99 22.63
C PRO A 60 27.02 45.14 23.55
N ALA A 61 27.27 43.90 23.22
CA ALA A 61 28.49 43.17 23.60
C ALA A 61 28.96 42.31 22.43
N ASP A 62 30.15 42.65 22.01
CA ASP A 62 30.96 41.98 21.00
C ASP A 62 31.26 40.51 21.31
N GLY A 63 31.42 39.72 20.24
CA GLY A 63 32.32 38.58 20.23
C GLY A 63 31.68 37.21 20.45
N ALA A 64 30.98 36.70 19.46
CA ALA A 64 30.84 35.25 19.25
C ALA A 64 31.10 34.95 17.78
N ASP A 65 32.16 34.21 17.57
CA ASP A 65 32.65 33.64 16.33
C ASP A 65 31.53 32.87 15.60
N PRO A 66 31.15 33.20 14.35
CA PRO A 66 30.16 32.44 13.61
C PRO A 66 30.84 31.29 12.85
N SER A 67 31.56 30.44 13.55
CA SER A 67 32.12 29.18 13.02
C SER A 67 31.65 27.96 13.80
N ALA A 68 30.43 27.96 14.30
CA ALA A 68 29.73 26.72 14.53
C ALA A 68 29.04 26.39 13.20
N SER A 69 29.75 25.66 12.35
CA SER A 69 29.18 24.89 11.28
C SER A 69 28.01 24.11 11.90
N ALA A 70 26.78 24.58 11.71
CA ALA A 70 25.62 23.73 11.86
C ALA A 70 25.87 22.60 10.85
N ALA A 71 26.31 21.45 11.36
CA ALA A 71 26.17 20.21 10.60
C ALA A 71 24.72 20.17 10.18
N ALA A 72 24.48 20.42 8.90
CA ALA A 72 23.17 20.16 8.30
C ALA A 72 22.87 18.72 8.69
N VAL A 73 21.84 18.53 9.50
CA VAL A 73 21.25 17.23 9.71
C VAL A 73 20.86 16.86 8.28
N ALA A 74 21.51 15.88 7.69
CA ALA A 74 21.10 15.34 6.41
C ALA A 74 19.63 14.96 6.60
N GLU A 75 18.73 15.65 5.93
CA GLU A 75 17.34 15.23 5.84
C GLU A 75 17.44 13.82 5.26
N ASP A 76 16.95 12.80 5.99
CA ASP A 76 16.96 11.42 5.52
C ASP A 76 16.23 11.42 4.15
N GLU A 77 16.99 11.26 3.07
CA GLU A 77 16.40 11.17 1.75
C GLU A 77 15.47 9.95 1.69
N PRO A 78 14.31 10.07 1.01
CA PRO A 78 13.38 8.94 0.93
C PRO A 78 14.03 7.76 0.21
N TYR A 79 13.72 6.56 0.64
CA TYR A 79 14.11 5.34 -0.06
C TYR A 79 13.62 5.38 -1.51
N THR A 80 14.52 5.09 -2.44
CA THR A 80 14.25 5.10 -3.87
C THR A 80 14.97 3.96 -4.59
N MET A 81 14.73 3.83 -5.88
CA MET A 81 15.51 3.05 -6.83
C MET A 81 15.83 3.98 -8.00
N VAL A 82 17.09 4.28 -8.20
CA VAL A 82 17.55 5.08 -9.33
C VAL A 82 17.24 4.36 -10.63
N GLU A 83 16.59 5.04 -11.58
CA GLU A 83 16.07 4.41 -12.80
C GLU A 83 17.16 3.72 -13.63
N GLU A 84 18.35 4.29 -13.65
CA GLU A 84 19.52 3.75 -14.37
C GLU A 84 20.08 2.48 -13.74
N LEU A 85 19.86 2.28 -12.43
CA LEU A 85 20.29 1.10 -11.67
C LEU A 85 19.20 0.04 -11.58
N ALA A 86 17.98 0.37 -11.97
CA ALA A 86 16.87 -0.57 -11.96
C ALA A 86 16.98 -1.62 -13.07
N PRO A 87 16.39 -2.80 -12.90
CA PRO A 87 16.32 -3.82 -13.95
C PRO A 87 15.66 -3.27 -15.22
N GLN A 88 16.32 -3.46 -16.37
CA GLN A 88 15.87 -2.95 -17.68
C GLN A 88 15.20 -4.04 -18.53
N THR A 89 15.35 -5.30 -18.18
CA THR A 89 14.78 -6.44 -18.90
C THR A 89 13.92 -7.32 -18.00
N ARG A 90 12.99 -8.06 -18.59
CA ARG A 90 12.17 -9.05 -17.84
C ARG A 90 13.03 -10.06 -17.07
N SER A 91 14.13 -10.51 -17.64
CA SER A 91 15.03 -11.48 -16.99
C SER A 91 15.69 -10.89 -15.75
N GLU A 92 16.21 -9.69 -15.86
CA GLU A 92 16.79 -8.94 -14.73
C GLU A 92 15.74 -8.64 -13.66
N ALA A 93 14.54 -8.18 -14.08
CA ALA A 93 13.44 -7.88 -13.15
C ALA A 93 12.97 -9.12 -12.37
N VAL A 94 12.87 -10.28 -13.04
CA VAL A 94 12.53 -11.54 -12.37
C VAL A 94 13.65 -11.97 -11.41
N ALA A 95 14.92 -11.82 -11.79
CA ALA A 95 16.05 -12.09 -10.90
C ALA A 95 16.05 -11.15 -9.68
N PHE A 96 15.79 -9.86 -9.91
CA PHE A 96 15.71 -8.85 -8.87
C PHE A 96 14.60 -9.16 -7.85
N VAL A 97 13.33 -9.33 -8.27
CA VAL A 97 12.22 -9.57 -7.34
C VAL A 97 12.37 -10.90 -6.60
N ARG A 98 13.03 -11.91 -7.19
CA ARG A 98 13.36 -13.16 -6.49
C ARG A 98 14.54 -13.03 -5.55
N GLY A 99 15.48 -12.15 -5.86
CA GLY A 99 16.67 -11.85 -5.04
C GLY A 99 16.33 -11.15 -3.73
N LEU A 100 15.28 -10.34 -3.68
CA LEU A 100 14.82 -9.71 -2.45
C LEU A 100 14.46 -10.78 -1.39
N THR A 101 14.79 -10.51 -0.13
CA THR A 101 14.72 -11.49 0.96
C THR A 101 13.78 -11.08 2.11
N PRO A 102 12.51 -10.73 1.83
CA PRO A 102 11.57 -10.38 2.90
C PRO A 102 11.41 -11.56 3.86
N ARG A 103 11.56 -11.28 5.15
CA ARG A 103 11.52 -12.27 6.22
C ARG A 103 10.14 -12.27 6.86
N ALA A 104 9.68 -13.44 7.28
CA ALA A 104 8.39 -13.56 7.97
C ALA A 104 8.36 -12.78 9.29
N ASP A 105 9.47 -12.74 10.03
CA ASP A 105 9.62 -12.01 11.28
C ASP A 105 9.59 -10.47 11.11
N ASN A 106 9.77 -9.96 9.88
CA ASN A 106 9.55 -8.54 9.57
C ASN A 106 8.08 -8.11 9.79
N PHE A 107 7.14 -9.05 9.73
CA PHE A 107 5.71 -8.82 9.97
C PHE A 107 5.28 -9.10 11.42
N GLY A 108 6.20 -9.50 12.27
CA GLY A 108 5.98 -9.79 13.67
C GLY A 108 6.32 -11.22 14.08
N SER A 109 6.38 -11.46 15.38
CA SER A 109 6.70 -12.78 15.92
C SER A 109 5.62 -13.81 15.58
N GLY A 110 6.03 -15.01 15.18
CA GLY A 110 5.14 -16.14 14.88
C GLY A 110 4.66 -16.19 13.42
N PHE A 111 4.93 -15.16 12.61
CA PHE A 111 4.68 -15.24 11.17
C PHE A 111 5.59 -16.29 10.51
N ARG A 112 5.07 -16.93 9.47
CA ARG A 112 5.77 -17.91 8.65
C ARG A 112 5.38 -17.75 7.19
N LYS A 113 6.14 -18.34 6.27
CA LYS A 113 5.79 -18.40 4.86
C LYS A 113 4.52 -19.23 4.68
N ALA A 114 3.50 -18.65 4.01
CA ALA A 114 2.27 -19.35 3.65
C ALA A 114 2.48 -20.28 2.45
N GLN A 115 1.50 -21.14 2.17
CA GLN A 115 1.51 -22.02 1.00
C GLN A 115 0.30 -21.74 0.09
N PRO A 116 0.49 -21.46 -1.21
CA PRO A 116 1.78 -21.27 -1.91
C PRO A 116 2.46 -19.97 -1.47
N TYR A 117 3.79 -19.97 -1.39
CA TYR A 117 4.55 -18.82 -0.93
C TYR A 117 4.68 -17.72 -1.99
N GLU A 118 4.99 -18.09 -3.23
CA GLU A 118 5.24 -17.16 -4.34
C GLU A 118 4.20 -17.32 -5.44
N SER A 119 3.91 -16.22 -6.12
CA SER A 119 3.13 -16.19 -7.37
C SER A 119 4.04 -16.38 -8.60
N ASP A 120 3.43 -16.50 -9.78
CA ASP A 120 4.15 -16.36 -11.05
C ASP A 120 4.55 -14.87 -11.24
N PRO A 121 5.84 -14.55 -11.46
CA PRO A 121 6.29 -13.19 -11.69
C PRO A 121 5.90 -12.63 -13.07
N GLY A 122 5.39 -13.44 -13.97
CA GLY A 122 4.84 -13.05 -15.28
C GLY A 122 3.39 -12.61 -15.27
N GLU A 123 2.74 -12.65 -14.11
CA GLU A 123 1.35 -12.27 -13.91
C GLU A 123 1.20 -11.26 -12.79
N TRP A 124 0.20 -10.40 -12.88
CA TRP A 124 -0.15 -9.47 -11.82
C TRP A 124 -1.66 -9.43 -11.53
N ALA A 125 -2.05 -8.78 -10.45
CA ALA A 125 -3.45 -8.58 -10.11
C ALA A 125 -4.00 -7.35 -10.84
N VAL A 126 -5.21 -7.48 -11.39
CA VAL A 126 -5.95 -6.42 -12.10
C VAL A 126 -7.37 -6.37 -11.59
N LEU A 127 -7.87 -5.18 -11.27
CA LEU A 127 -9.26 -4.95 -10.96
C LEU A 127 -10.04 -4.66 -12.24
N ASP A 128 -10.99 -5.53 -12.59
CA ASP A 128 -11.80 -5.37 -13.79
C ASP A 128 -12.91 -4.30 -13.65
N GLU A 129 -13.68 -4.09 -14.71
CA GLU A 129 -14.78 -3.11 -14.73
C GLU A 129 -15.94 -3.48 -13.79
N ASP A 130 -16.07 -4.76 -13.45
CA ASP A 130 -17.07 -5.29 -12.51
C ASP A 130 -16.57 -5.29 -11.05
N CYS A 131 -15.44 -4.62 -10.78
CA CYS A 131 -14.81 -4.56 -9.46
C CYS A 131 -14.39 -5.93 -8.92
N VAL A 132 -13.90 -6.81 -9.79
CA VAL A 132 -13.41 -8.15 -9.45
C VAL A 132 -11.91 -8.24 -9.71
N TRP A 133 -11.15 -8.65 -8.72
CA TRP A 133 -9.74 -8.91 -8.86
C TRP A 133 -9.46 -10.19 -9.65
N GLN A 134 -8.62 -10.08 -10.66
CA GLN A 134 -8.21 -11.18 -11.52
C GLN A 134 -6.70 -11.21 -11.69
N ARG A 135 -6.15 -12.38 -11.99
CA ARG A 135 -4.74 -12.49 -12.41
C ARG A 135 -4.70 -12.45 -13.94
N GLN A 136 -3.81 -11.61 -14.46
CA GLN A 136 -3.60 -11.42 -15.89
C GLN A 136 -2.10 -11.39 -16.21
N PRO A 137 -1.70 -11.70 -17.46
CA PRO A 137 -0.33 -11.47 -17.90
C PRO A 137 0.09 -10.02 -17.68
N LEU A 138 1.37 -9.80 -17.42
CA LEU A 138 1.92 -8.44 -17.27
C LEU A 138 1.69 -7.61 -18.54
N PRO A 139 1.30 -6.33 -18.39
CA PRO A 139 1.28 -5.38 -19.50
C PRO A 139 2.71 -5.03 -19.93
N ASP A 140 2.84 -4.37 -21.09
CA ASP A 140 4.15 -3.92 -21.59
C ASP A 140 4.83 -2.85 -20.72
N THR A 141 4.11 -2.28 -19.76
CA THR A 141 4.61 -1.28 -18.80
C THR A 141 5.22 -1.90 -17.55
N ALA A 142 5.11 -3.22 -17.34
CA ALA A 142 5.69 -3.93 -16.21
C ALA A 142 6.61 -5.06 -16.69
N LEU A 143 7.75 -5.22 -16.02
CA LEU A 143 8.77 -6.22 -16.32
C LEU A 143 8.63 -7.49 -15.47
N ALA A 144 8.28 -7.36 -14.19
CA ALA A 144 8.02 -8.48 -13.29
C ALA A 144 7.10 -8.02 -12.16
N SER A 145 6.27 -8.93 -11.61
CA SER A 145 5.46 -8.71 -10.42
C SER A 145 5.40 -9.98 -9.59
N LEU A 146 6.02 -9.97 -8.40
CA LEU A 146 6.10 -11.15 -7.54
C LEU A 146 5.37 -10.90 -6.22
N THR A 147 4.35 -11.71 -5.94
CA THR A 147 3.66 -11.71 -4.65
C THR A 147 4.21 -12.83 -3.78
N ARG A 148 4.62 -12.49 -2.55
CA ARG A 148 4.96 -13.43 -1.47
C ARG A 148 3.92 -13.38 -0.37
N ARG A 149 3.59 -14.55 0.16
CA ARG A 149 2.55 -14.70 1.17
C ARG A 149 3.14 -15.18 2.49
N PHE A 150 2.66 -14.55 3.56
CA PHE A 150 3.01 -14.88 4.92
C PHE A 150 1.74 -15.09 5.74
N GLU A 151 1.82 -15.88 6.79
CA GLU A 151 0.69 -16.12 7.68
C GLU A 151 1.15 -16.16 9.12
N LEU A 152 0.34 -15.59 10.01
CA LEU A 152 0.34 -15.88 11.42
C LEU A 152 -0.79 -16.91 11.65
N PRO A 153 -0.48 -18.15 12.06
CA PRO A 153 -1.52 -19.13 12.32
C PRO A 153 -2.49 -18.66 13.39
N GLY A 154 -3.76 -19.02 13.24
CA GLY A 154 -4.74 -18.76 14.27
C GLY A 154 -4.36 -19.42 15.59
N SER A 155 -4.75 -18.80 16.69
CA SER A 155 -4.59 -19.29 18.07
C SER A 155 -5.96 -19.42 18.74
N GLU A 156 -6.00 -19.90 19.99
CA GLU A 156 -7.24 -20.00 20.75
C GLU A 156 -7.92 -18.61 20.84
N GLY A 157 -9.09 -18.49 20.23
CA GLY A 157 -9.88 -17.25 20.19
C GLY A 157 -9.60 -16.32 18.99
N ASN A 158 -8.43 -16.41 18.37
CA ASN A 158 -8.04 -15.52 17.27
C ASN A 158 -7.87 -16.30 15.95
N GLY A 159 -8.50 -15.80 14.89
CA GLY A 159 -8.32 -16.31 13.54
C GLY A 159 -6.92 -16.01 12.98
N PRO A 160 -6.54 -16.65 11.86
CA PRO A 160 -5.23 -16.43 11.25
C PRO A 160 -5.12 -15.03 10.67
N VAL A 161 -3.89 -14.51 10.61
CA VAL A 161 -3.56 -13.30 9.85
C VAL A 161 -2.81 -13.72 8.59
N GLN A 162 -3.20 -13.15 7.46
CA GLN A 162 -2.54 -13.36 6.17
C GLN A 162 -1.98 -12.04 5.66
N VAL A 163 -0.72 -12.06 5.22
CA VAL A 163 -0.05 -10.93 4.58
C VAL A 163 0.34 -11.35 3.17
N SER A 164 -0.02 -10.52 2.19
CA SER A 164 0.43 -10.67 0.81
C SER A 164 1.26 -9.44 0.45
N MET A 165 2.56 -9.62 0.20
CA MET A 165 3.45 -8.55 -0.22
C MET A 165 3.85 -8.75 -1.68
N THR A 166 3.67 -7.72 -2.50
CA THR A 166 3.95 -7.72 -3.93
C THR A 166 5.01 -6.69 -4.26
N VAL A 167 6.05 -7.10 -4.97
CA VAL A 167 7.03 -6.18 -5.57
C VAL A 167 6.85 -6.23 -7.08
N THR A 168 6.67 -5.05 -7.68
CA THR A 168 6.53 -4.90 -9.14
C THR A 168 7.64 -4.00 -9.67
N VAL A 169 8.38 -4.47 -10.66
CA VAL A 169 9.33 -3.68 -11.43
C VAL A 169 8.62 -3.21 -12.69
N HIS A 170 8.50 -1.90 -12.84
CA HIS A 170 7.95 -1.26 -14.02
C HIS A 170 9.05 -0.94 -15.03
N LYS A 171 8.66 -0.67 -16.27
CA LYS A 171 9.58 -0.33 -17.34
C LYS A 171 10.36 0.97 -17.08
N ASP A 172 9.73 1.92 -16.42
CA ASP A 172 10.28 3.22 -16.06
C ASP A 172 9.50 3.84 -14.88
N THR A 173 10.01 4.92 -14.34
CA THR A 173 9.39 5.67 -13.24
C THR A 173 8.00 6.23 -13.63
N THR A 174 7.79 6.57 -14.90
CA THR A 174 6.48 7.06 -15.37
C THR A 174 5.42 5.98 -15.31
N ALA A 175 5.77 4.74 -15.68
CA ALA A 175 4.88 3.59 -15.57
C ALA A 175 4.55 3.27 -14.10
N ALA A 176 5.53 3.36 -13.19
CA ALA A 176 5.32 3.17 -11.76
C ALA A 176 4.40 4.25 -11.15
N ARG A 177 4.58 5.54 -11.51
CA ARG A 177 3.69 6.62 -11.10
C ARG A 177 2.26 6.42 -11.60
N ARG A 178 2.11 5.93 -12.83
CA ARG A 178 0.79 5.59 -13.38
C ARG A 178 0.13 4.45 -12.59
N ASP A 179 0.88 3.45 -12.19
CA ASP A 179 0.38 2.34 -11.36
C ASP A 179 -0.10 2.83 -9.98
N MET A 180 0.58 3.81 -9.36
CA MET A 180 0.10 4.48 -8.14
C MET A 180 -1.22 5.23 -8.39
N ALA A 181 -1.31 5.99 -9.49
CA ALA A 181 -2.51 6.74 -9.85
C ALA A 181 -3.71 5.82 -10.16
N VAL A 182 -3.47 4.67 -10.81
CA VAL A 182 -4.49 3.66 -11.09
C VAL A 182 -5.06 3.11 -9.78
N SER A 183 -4.23 2.85 -8.77
CA SER A 183 -4.72 2.37 -7.46
C SER A 183 -5.69 3.35 -6.81
N LEU A 184 -5.39 4.65 -6.85
CA LEU A 184 -6.31 5.70 -6.36
C LEU A 184 -7.63 5.74 -7.16
N GLU A 185 -7.55 5.61 -8.49
CA GLU A 185 -8.74 5.57 -9.34
C GLU A 185 -9.59 4.33 -9.03
N GLU A 186 -8.96 3.18 -8.83
CA GLU A 186 -9.62 1.91 -8.52
C GLU A 186 -10.41 1.99 -7.22
N ALA A 187 -9.88 2.59 -6.16
CA ALA A 187 -10.59 2.79 -4.90
C ALA A 187 -11.80 3.74 -5.06
N LEU A 188 -11.67 4.79 -5.87
CA LEU A 188 -12.76 5.73 -6.16
C LEU A 188 -13.87 5.09 -7.03
N ARG A 189 -13.49 4.35 -8.06
CA ARG A 189 -14.41 3.68 -8.99
C ARG A 189 -15.08 2.46 -8.35
N CYS A 190 -14.33 1.70 -7.57
CA CYS A 190 -14.69 0.43 -6.96
C CYS A 190 -14.49 0.45 -5.44
N PRO A 191 -15.28 1.21 -4.66
CA PRO A 191 -15.15 1.18 -3.20
C PRO A 191 -15.60 -0.17 -2.59
N ASN A 192 -16.25 -1.02 -3.39
CA ASN A 192 -16.61 -2.39 -3.02
C ASN A 192 -16.01 -3.32 -4.07
N GLN A 193 -15.09 -4.17 -3.64
CA GLN A 193 -14.31 -5.03 -4.52
C GLN A 193 -14.47 -6.50 -4.15
N ARG A 194 -14.52 -7.38 -5.13
CA ARG A 194 -14.49 -8.83 -4.92
C ARG A 194 -13.06 -9.36 -5.09
N LEU A 195 -12.47 -9.84 -4.01
CA LEU A 195 -11.10 -10.36 -4.02
C LEU A 195 -11.04 -11.78 -4.61
N ASN A 196 -12.07 -12.60 -4.33
CA ASN A 196 -12.22 -13.97 -4.83
C ASN A 196 -13.66 -14.46 -4.63
N ALA A 197 -13.89 -15.76 -4.74
CA ALA A 197 -15.24 -16.34 -4.64
C ALA A 197 -15.89 -16.13 -3.26
N THR A 198 -15.12 -16.02 -2.19
CA THR A 198 -15.59 -15.99 -0.79
C THR A 198 -15.23 -14.71 -0.03
N GLU A 199 -14.43 -13.83 -0.62
CA GLU A 199 -13.92 -12.63 0.05
C GLU A 199 -14.23 -11.36 -0.75
N ARG A 200 -14.64 -10.32 -0.05
CA ARG A 200 -14.97 -9.00 -0.59
C ARG A 200 -14.44 -7.90 0.34
N VAL A 201 -13.98 -6.82 -0.23
CA VAL A 201 -13.73 -5.57 0.49
C VAL A 201 -14.92 -4.64 0.28
N ARG A 202 -15.34 -3.97 1.33
CA ARG A 202 -16.43 -2.98 1.32
C ARG A 202 -15.93 -1.64 1.87
N GLY A 203 -16.41 -0.55 1.25
CA GLY A 203 -16.14 0.79 1.71
C GLY A 203 -14.65 1.15 1.68
N LEU A 204 -13.91 0.64 0.68
CA LEU A 204 -12.49 0.98 0.51
C LEU A 204 -12.34 2.48 0.28
N TYR A 205 -11.39 3.09 0.95
CA TYR A 205 -11.03 4.49 0.80
C TYR A 205 -9.53 4.69 1.00
N SER A 206 -8.98 5.64 0.25
CA SER A 206 -7.59 6.04 0.40
C SER A 206 -7.42 7.04 1.53
N ARG A 207 -6.35 6.94 2.28
CA ARG A 207 -5.97 7.87 3.35
C ARG A 207 -4.47 8.16 3.29
N ALA A 208 -4.06 9.28 3.90
CA ALA A 208 -2.65 9.55 4.09
C ALA A 208 -2.01 8.48 4.97
N ASP A 209 -0.76 8.15 4.69
CA ASP A 209 0.01 7.25 5.54
C ASP A 209 0.42 7.99 6.83
N PRO A 210 -0.13 7.61 8.00
CA PRO A 210 0.24 8.25 9.27
C PRO A 210 1.69 7.96 9.66
N PHE A 211 2.37 7.01 9.01
CA PHE A 211 3.78 6.70 9.26
C PHE A 211 4.70 7.55 8.40
N SER A 212 4.25 8.02 7.23
CA SER A 212 5.03 8.91 6.35
C SER A 212 4.97 10.37 6.81
N GLU A 213 3.85 10.84 7.36
CA GLU A 213 3.71 12.21 7.84
C GLU A 213 4.78 12.61 8.89
N ALA A 214 5.17 11.68 9.75
CA ALA A 214 6.17 11.93 10.80
C ALA A 214 7.61 12.05 10.27
N ARG A 215 7.88 11.69 9.00
CA ARG A 215 9.23 11.62 8.42
C ARG A 215 9.37 12.27 7.04
N ASN A 216 8.42 13.10 6.61
CA ASN A 216 8.43 13.77 5.31
C ASN A 216 8.52 12.82 4.09
N GLY A 217 7.94 11.61 4.22
CA GLY A 217 7.99 10.60 3.18
C GLY A 217 9.13 9.61 3.41
N VAL A 218 8.79 8.32 3.49
CA VAL A 218 9.78 7.23 3.63
C VAL A 218 10.23 6.76 2.24
N THR A 219 9.40 6.98 1.23
CA THR A 219 9.62 6.60 -0.18
C THR A 219 9.20 7.74 -1.10
N ASP A 220 9.43 7.59 -2.40
CA ASP A 220 9.09 8.63 -3.39
C ASP A 220 7.59 8.97 -3.46
N ASP A 221 6.72 7.97 -3.34
CA ASP A 221 5.27 8.10 -3.20
C ASP A 221 4.73 7.01 -2.29
N ASP A 222 3.69 7.30 -1.53
CA ASP A 222 2.98 6.34 -0.68
C ASP A 222 1.46 6.44 -0.82
N LEU A 223 0.78 5.35 -0.51
CA LEU A 223 -0.67 5.22 -0.55
C LEU A 223 -1.08 4.17 0.47
N ILE A 224 -2.07 4.50 1.30
CA ILE A 224 -2.77 3.53 2.14
C ILE A 224 -4.25 3.53 1.79
N GLU A 225 -4.80 2.35 1.65
CA GLU A 225 -6.24 2.14 1.53
C GLU A 225 -6.73 1.27 2.67
N SER A 226 -7.86 1.64 3.24
CA SER A 226 -8.50 0.92 4.32
C SER A 226 -9.95 0.63 3.99
N GLY A 227 -10.47 -0.48 4.51
CA GLY A 227 -11.84 -0.90 4.28
C GLY A 227 -12.25 -2.05 5.19
N GLU A 228 -13.39 -2.63 4.91
CA GLU A 228 -13.93 -3.77 5.65
C GLU A 228 -13.83 -5.04 4.79
N LEU A 229 -13.15 -6.08 5.31
CA LEU A 229 -13.13 -7.40 4.69
C LEU A 229 -14.34 -8.22 5.14
N LEU A 230 -15.10 -8.69 4.19
CA LEU A 230 -16.22 -9.62 4.38
C LEU A 230 -15.82 -11.00 3.85
N VAL A 231 -15.91 -12.01 4.71
CA VAL A 231 -15.58 -13.40 4.39
C VAL A 231 -16.81 -14.26 4.55
N ASP A 232 -17.15 -15.06 3.53
CA ASP A 232 -18.32 -15.93 3.58
C ASP A 232 -18.20 -16.93 4.75
N GLY A 233 -19.26 -17.06 5.54
CA GLY A 233 -19.28 -17.90 6.74
C GLY A 233 -18.72 -17.26 8.01
N ILE A 234 -18.10 -16.10 7.93
CA ILE A 234 -17.67 -15.30 9.09
C ILE A 234 -18.68 -14.18 9.36
N LYS A 235 -19.12 -14.07 10.61
CA LYS A 235 -20.03 -12.99 11.02
C LYS A 235 -19.25 -11.72 11.30
N GLY A 236 -19.76 -10.60 10.78
CA GLY A 236 -19.16 -9.29 10.96
C GLY A 236 -18.16 -8.94 9.86
N ALA A 237 -17.67 -7.73 9.93
CA ALA A 237 -16.60 -7.23 9.08
C ALA A 237 -15.26 -7.36 9.82
N LEU A 238 -14.21 -7.62 9.08
CA LEU A 238 -12.82 -7.67 9.54
C LEU A 238 -12.08 -6.45 9.00
N SER A 239 -10.96 -6.07 9.60
CA SER A 239 -10.10 -5.02 9.07
C SER A 239 -9.42 -5.47 7.77
N PHE A 240 -9.26 -4.52 6.86
CA PHE A 240 -8.51 -4.67 5.63
C PHE A 240 -7.70 -3.40 5.40
N ASP A 241 -6.39 -3.54 5.29
CA ASP A 241 -5.50 -2.47 4.89
C ASP A 241 -4.65 -2.89 3.70
N TRP A 242 -4.38 -1.94 2.81
CA TRP A 242 -3.48 -2.08 1.69
C TRP A 242 -2.49 -0.92 1.67
N PHE A 243 -1.22 -1.24 1.73
CA PHE A 243 -0.10 -0.32 1.71
C PHE A 243 0.58 -0.41 0.35
N LYS A 244 0.87 0.70 -0.29
CA LYS A 244 1.60 0.73 -1.55
C LYS A 244 2.59 1.89 -1.57
N TYR A 245 3.82 1.59 -1.90
CA TYR A 245 4.95 2.51 -1.92
C TYR A 245 5.65 2.43 -3.27
N ARG A 246 6.11 3.59 -3.78
CA ARG A 246 6.90 3.67 -5.00
C ARG A 246 8.32 4.10 -4.69
N LEU A 247 9.28 3.42 -5.31
CA LEU A 247 10.71 3.66 -5.29
C LEU A 247 11.20 3.72 -6.73
N GLY A 248 11.35 4.91 -7.31
CA GLY A 248 11.68 5.06 -8.72
C GLY A 248 10.73 4.24 -9.61
N PRO A 249 11.24 3.29 -10.42
CA PRO A 249 10.44 2.39 -11.26
C PRO A 249 9.91 1.14 -10.52
N VAL A 250 10.11 1.01 -9.22
CA VAL A 250 9.67 -0.16 -8.43
C VAL A 250 8.52 0.23 -7.52
N THR A 251 7.47 -0.61 -7.44
CA THR A 251 6.43 -0.50 -6.42
C THR A 251 6.46 -1.69 -5.48
N VAL A 252 6.24 -1.42 -4.18
CA VAL A 252 6.07 -2.44 -3.14
C VAL A 252 4.70 -2.25 -2.52
N ALA A 253 3.89 -3.29 -2.50
CA ALA A 253 2.57 -3.26 -1.91
C ALA A 253 2.38 -4.41 -0.93
N ALA A 254 1.61 -4.20 0.13
CA ALA A 254 1.20 -5.27 1.03
C ALA A 254 -0.26 -5.12 1.42
N THR A 255 -0.94 -6.25 1.58
CA THR A 255 -2.27 -6.32 2.22
C THR A 255 -2.18 -7.16 3.47
N ASP A 256 -2.91 -6.77 4.50
CA ASP A 256 -3.24 -7.66 5.60
C ASP A 256 -4.70 -8.13 5.53
N ARG A 257 -4.94 -9.30 6.07
CA ARG A 257 -6.26 -9.89 6.30
C ARG A 257 -6.25 -10.47 7.68
N ILE A 258 -6.82 -9.73 8.61
CA ILE A 258 -6.82 -10.08 10.03
C ILE A 258 -8.06 -10.90 10.33
N GLY A 259 -7.88 -12.14 10.77
CA GLY A 259 -8.96 -13.07 11.09
C GLY A 259 -9.83 -12.60 12.25
N ALA A 260 -10.98 -13.21 12.44
CA ALA A 260 -11.90 -12.88 13.53
C ALA A 260 -11.28 -13.14 14.91
N GLY A 261 -11.73 -12.40 15.93
CA GLY A 261 -11.34 -12.57 17.33
C GLY A 261 -10.24 -11.65 17.81
N HIS A 262 -9.53 -10.98 16.92
CA HIS A 262 -8.57 -9.93 17.29
C HIS A 262 -9.31 -8.66 17.74
N THR A 263 -8.76 -7.99 18.75
CA THR A 263 -9.23 -6.67 19.19
C THR A 263 -8.79 -5.59 18.20
N ASP A 264 -9.43 -4.42 18.22
CA ASP A 264 -9.04 -3.28 17.37
C ASP A 264 -7.59 -2.84 17.63
N GLU A 265 -7.12 -2.92 18.88
CA GLU A 265 -5.73 -2.62 19.24
C GLU A 265 -4.75 -3.63 18.64
N GLU A 266 -5.08 -4.92 18.70
CA GLU A 266 -4.27 -5.98 18.07
C GLU A 266 -4.26 -5.83 16.56
N ALA A 267 -5.40 -5.53 15.93
CA ALA A 267 -5.49 -5.28 14.50
C ALA A 267 -4.64 -4.08 14.08
N SER A 268 -4.72 -2.95 14.77
CA SER A 268 -3.88 -1.77 14.52
C SER A 268 -2.39 -2.07 14.68
N ARG A 269 -2.01 -2.85 15.68
CA ARG A 269 -0.61 -3.27 15.89
C ARG A 269 -0.13 -4.16 14.75
N ILE A 270 -0.95 -5.08 14.28
CA ILE A 270 -0.63 -5.96 13.13
C ILE A 270 -0.46 -5.12 11.87
N ALA A 271 -1.38 -4.21 11.56
CA ALA A 271 -1.29 -3.32 10.41
C ALA A 271 0.01 -2.48 10.46
N SER A 272 0.40 -1.96 11.64
CA SER A 272 1.67 -1.25 11.83
C SER A 272 2.90 -2.14 11.57
N GLN A 273 2.85 -3.40 11.98
CA GLN A 273 3.92 -4.37 11.70
C GLN A 273 4.01 -4.71 10.21
N VAL A 274 2.87 -4.78 9.51
CA VAL A 274 2.84 -5.00 8.05
C VAL A 274 3.47 -3.81 7.33
N ALA A 275 3.11 -2.58 7.68
CA ALA A 275 3.74 -1.37 7.14
C ALA A 275 5.26 -1.37 7.39
N GLN A 276 5.71 -1.76 8.59
CA GLN A 276 7.14 -1.89 8.90
C GLN A 276 7.83 -2.97 8.04
N GLY A 277 7.17 -4.10 7.80
CA GLY A 277 7.68 -5.16 6.92
C GLY A 277 7.89 -4.69 5.48
N VAL A 278 6.99 -3.82 4.99
CA VAL A 278 7.16 -3.16 3.68
C VAL A 278 8.34 -2.19 3.70
N ALA A 279 8.49 -1.39 4.76
CA ALA A 279 9.61 -0.46 4.90
C ALA A 279 10.98 -1.17 4.89
N TYR A 280 11.11 -2.35 5.50
CA TYR A 280 12.32 -3.16 5.40
C TYR A 280 12.62 -3.59 3.96
N THR A 281 11.60 -3.93 3.18
CA THR A 281 11.77 -4.28 1.77
C THR A 281 12.14 -3.05 0.93
N ALA A 282 11.56 -1.88 1.24
CA ALA A 282 11.93 -0.61 0.61
C ALA A 282 13.40 -0.26 0.89
N ALA A 283 13.87 -0.40 2.13
CA ALA A 283 15.27 -0.20 2.50
C ALA A 283 16.22 -1.20 1.79
N GLU A 284 15.82 -2.48 1.63
CA GLU A 284 16.58 -3.46 0.85
C GLU A 284 16.70 -3.05 -0.63
N ILE A 285 15.62 -2.55 -1.23
CA ILE A 285 15.62 -2.05 -2.61
C ILE A 285 16.55 -0.84 -2.75
N ASP A 286 16.47 0.13 -1.83
CA ASP A 286 17.34 1.32 -1.81
C ASP A 286 18.82 0.95 -1.64
N SER A 287 19.14 -0.04 -0.81
CA SER A 287 20.51 -0.53 -0.65
C SER A 287 21.09 -1.20 -1.90
N ILE A 288 20.23 -1.65 -2.82
CA ILE A 288 20.67 -2.28 -4.09
C ILE A 288 20.92 -1.24 -5.18
N GLY A 289 20.13 -0.20 -5.27
CA GLY A 289 20.20 0.74 -6.37
C GLY A 289 19.60 2.12 -6.07
N GLY A 290 19.51 2.52 -4.81
CA GLY A 290 19.00 3.81 -4.36
C GLY A 290 20.08 4.76 -3.87
N ASN A 291 19.69 5.68 -3.01
CA ASN A 291 20.56 6.69 -2.42
C ASN A 291 21.66 6.05 -1.55
N THR A 292 21.32 5.08 -0.71
CA THR A 292 22.28 4.34 0.13
C THR A 292 23.36 3.66 -0.72
N ALA A 293 22.99 3.04 -1.84
CA ALA A 293 23.97 2.41 -2.73
C ALA A 293 24.91 3.43 -3.39
N ARG A 294 24.42 4.65 -3.66
CA ARG A 294 25.20 5.75 -4.23
C ARG A 294 26.22 6.30 -3.24
N ASP A 295 25.81 6.53 -2.00
CA ASP A 295 26.65 7.01 -0.91
C ASP A 295 27.80 6.03 -0.60
N ASP A 296 27.52 4.74 -0.60
CA ASP A 296 28.53 3.68 -0.44
C ASP A 296 29.57 3.64 -1.57
N ALA A 297 29.16 3.96 -2.80
CA ALA A 297 30.05 4.04 -3.95
C ALA A 297 30.96 5.28 -3.90
N GLU A 298 30.41 6.43 -3.56
CA GLU A 298 31.14 7.69 -3.42
C GLU A 298 32.14 7.65 -2.23
N GLY A 299 31.73 7.00 -1.13
CA GLY A 299 32.59 6.82 0.05
C GLY A 299 33.82 5.94 -0.23
N LYS A 300 33.71 4.95 -1.11
CA LYS A 300 34.85 4.09 -1.52
C LYS A 300 35.81 4.82 -2.44
N ASP A 301 35.33 5.60 -3.38
CA ASP A 301 36.18 6.35 -4.32
C ASP A 301 37.02 7.42 -3.59
N SER A 302 36.44 8.07 -2.59
CA SER A 302 37.16 9.07 -1.76
C SER A 302 38.22 8.46 -0.85
N SER A 303 38.12 7.19 -0.44
CA SER A 303 39.10 6.50 0.38
C SER A 303 40.33 6.02 -0.42
N ASP A 304 40.10 5.57 -1.66
CA ASP A 304 41.16 5.11 -2.56
C ASP A 304 42.04 6.28 -3.05
N ASP A 305 41.47 7.48 -3.24
CA ASP A 305 42.24 8.69 -3.60
C ASP A 305 43.06 9.26 -2.42
N ALA A 306 42.72 8.96 -1.19
CA ALA A 306 43.46 9.39 -0.01
C ALA A 306 44.72 8.52 0.25
N GLU A 307 44.64 7.21 0.00
CA GLU A 307 45.80 6.30 0.12
C GLU A 307 46.84 6.50 -1.00
N ALA A 308 46.42 6.92 -2.19
CA ALA A 308 47.32 7.16 -3.33
C ALA A 308 48.15 8.46 -3.22
N ARG A 309 47.90 9.32 -2.23
CA ARG A 309 48.63 10.58 -2.02
C ARG A 309 49.73 10.53 -0.93
N ASP A 310 49.84 9.38 -0.27
CA ASP A 310 50.84 9.22 0.86
C ASP A 310 52.02 8.30 0.45
N GLU A 311 52.18 7.93 -0.84
CA GLU A 311 53.34 7.30 -1.42
C GLU A 311 54.15 8.33 -2.29
#